data_7cd0c9d2fe9f37086b69e12202d6b84b
#
_entry.id   7cd0c9d2fe9f37086b69e12202d6b84b
#
_cell.length_a   1.000
_cell.length_b   1.000
_cell.length_c   1.000
_cell.angle_alpha   90.00
_cell.angle_beta   90.00
_cell.angle_gamma   90.00
#
_symmetry.space_group_name_H-M   'P 1'
#
loop_
_entity.id
_entity.type
_entity.pdbx_description
1 polymer ?
#
loop_
_entity_poly.entity_id
_entity_poly.type
_entity_poly.pdbx_seq_one_letter_code
_entity_poly.pdbx_strand_id
1 'polypeptide(L)'
;KEKRSLTTKYLSGELKIEVQEQRRKWKHSIKLEGVNINNILNMNIEIPLECLTLITGVSGSGKSSLIREALKPSLEQRFNGYTATKRNYQESHINTNKYSKIEFIDQNPIGKSSRSNPITYIKAYDEIRSLFSSQKLSKSRDYKSGFFSFNVDGGRCDNCKGEGETTVEMQFMADVHLLCDECKGNRFKDEILEIKFCDKNISDILDLTVDEALTFFTKNGEERINKKIQPLQDVGLGYVKLGQSSSTLSGGEAQRIKLASFLGKAENSEKIIFIFDEPTTGLHFHDINKLLTSFNELIK
;
A
#
# COMPACT_ATOMS: atom_id res chain seq x y z
N LYS A 1 7.13 -33.68 -11.61
CA LYS A 1 6.14 -32.78 -10.98
C LYS A 1 6.59 -32.51 -9.55
N GLU A 2 7.05 -31.30 -9.29
CA GLU A 2 7.60 -30.91 -8.00
C GLU A 2 6.46 -30.77 -6.98
N LYS A 3 6.34 -31.72 -6.07
CA LYS A 3 5.29 -31.76 -5.02
C LYS A 3 5.36 -30.59 -4.01
N ARG A 4 6.45 -29.81 -4.02
CA ARG A 4 6.70 -28.70 -3.07
C ARG A 4 6.17 -27.35 -3.54
N SER A 5 5.84 -27.17 -4.82
CA SER A 5 5.37 -25.91 -5.38
C SER A 5 3.94 -25.58 -4.89
N LEU A 6 3.74 -24.37 -4.41
CA LEU A 6 2.40 -23.86 -4.04
C LEU A 6 1.44 -23.92 -5.22
N THR A 7 1.89 -23.57 -6.43
CA THR A 7 1.08 -23.66 -7.65
C THR A 7 0.59 -25.08 -7.90
N THR A 8 1.45 -26.08 -7.73
CA THR A 8 1.06 -27.48 -7.88
C THR A 8 0.00 -27.89 -6.87
N LYS A 9 0.08 -27.43 -5.63
CA LYS A 9 -0.89 -27.73 -4.57
C LYS A 9 -2.27 -27.12 -4.86
N TYR A 10 -2.31 -25.90 -5.40
CA TYR A 10 -3.58 -25.29 -5.84
C TYR A 10 -4.15 -26.00 -7.08
N LEU A 11 -3.32 -26.36 -8.06
CA LEU A 11 -3.76 -27.06 -9.26
C LEU A 11 -4.22 -28.51 -8.97
N SER A 12 -3.63 -29.17 -8.00
CA SER A 12 -4.06 -30.52 -7.57
C SER A 12 -5.30 -30.51 -6.68
N GLY A 13 -5.74 -29.33 -6.21
CA GLY A 13 -6.82 -29.18 -5.26
C GLY A 13 -6.45 -29.52 -3.81
N GLU A 14 -5.16 -29.76 -3.49
CA GLU A 14 -4.66 -29.92 -2.11
C GLU A 14 -4.87 -28.64 -1.30
N LEU A 15 -4.62 -27.48 -1.94
CA LEU A 15 -4.94 -26.15 -1.40
C LEU A 15 -6.09 -25.54 -2.19
N LYS A 16 -7.03 -24.96 -1.48
CA LYS A 16 -8.19 -24.25 -2.05
C LYS A 16 -8.43 -22.95 -1.29
N ILE A 17 -8.96 -21.94 -1.98
CA ILE A 17 -9.52 -20.78 -1.34
C ILE A 17 -10.94 -21.16 -0.94
N GLU A 18 -11.20 -21.23 0.36
CA GLU A 18 -12.52 -21.59 0.88
C GLU A 18 -13.51 -20.46 0.64
N VAL A 19 -14.68 -20.83 0.11
CA VAL A 19 -15.81 -19.91 -0.05
C VAL A 19 -16.65 -20.04 1.20
N GLN A 20 -16.88 -18.91 1.88
CA GLN A 20 -17.75 -18.90 3.06
C GLN A 20 -19.18 -19.28 2.67
N GLU A 21 -19.73 -20.32 3.30
CA GLU A 21 -21.11 -20.80 3.07
C GLU A 21 -22.15 -19.75 3.47
N GLN A 22 -21.90 -19.03 4.58
CA GLN A 22 -22.79 -17.98 5.05
C GLN A 22 -22.27 -16.60 4.58
N ARG A 23 -23.08 -15.94 3.78
CA ARG A 23 -22.84 -14.56 3.36
C ARG A 23 -23.27 -13.57 4.43
N ARG A 24 -22.53 -12.48 4.60
CA ARG A 24 -22.90 -11.39 5.51
C ARG A 24 -24.23 -10.78 5.07
N LYS A 25 -25.12 -10.56 6.04
CA LYS A 25 -26.36 -9.82 5.82
C LYS A 25 -26.03 -8.33 5.89
N TRP A 26 -26.41 -7.60 4.86
CA TRP A 26 -26.27 -6.15 4.80
C TRP A 26 -27.57 -5.45 5.19
N LYS A 27 -27.50 -4.25 5.76
CA LYS A 27 -28.64 -3.42 6.17
C LYS A 27 -28.67 -2.07 5.45
N HIS A 28 -27.56 -1.65 4.91
CA HIS A 28 -27.37 -0.36 4.28
C HIS A 28 -26.85 -0.54 2.86
N SER A 29 -27.22 0.35 1.96
CA SER A 29 -26.76 0.33 0.56
C SER A 29 -26.59 1.74 0.02
N ILE A 30 -25.84 1.84 -1.05
CA ILE A 30 -25.75 3.01 -1.93
C ILE A 30 -26.64 2.70 -3.13
N LYS A 31 -27.57 3.61 -3.46
CA LYS A 31 -28.39 3.49 -4.66
C LYS A 31 -28.07 4.64 -5.60
N LEU A 32 -27.85 4.32 -6.87
CA LEU A 32 -27.76 5.30 -7.95
C LEU A 32 -28.82 4.95 -8.98
N GLU A 33 -29.63 5.93 -9.37
CA GLU A 33 -30.70 5.77 -10.31
C GLU A 33 -30.45 6.56 -11.58
N GLY A 34 -30.87 5.99 -12.72
CA GLY A 34 -30.73 6.62 -14.01
C GLY A 34 -29.29 6.89 -14.44
N VAL A 35 -28.36 5.96 -14.19
CA VAL A 35 -26.95 6.09 -14.58
C VAL A 35 -26.83 6.05 -16.09
N ASN A 36 -26.21 7.12 -16.68
CA ASN A 36 -26.00 7.25 -18.11
C ASN A 36 -24.54 7.62 -18.38
N ILE A 37 -23.74 6.63 -18.81
CA ILE A 37 -22.31 6.80 -19.06
C ILE A 37 -21.88 5.83 -20.16
N ASN A 38 -21.30 6.35 -21.24
CA ASN A 38 -20.78 5.55 -22.34
C ASN A 38 -21.83 4.52 -22.83
N ASN A 39 -21.57 3.23 -22.61
CA ASN A 39 -22.46 2.13 -22.96
C ASN A 39 -23.49 1.77 -21.87
N ILE A 40 -23.46 2.44 -20.73
CA ILE A 40 -24.45 2.27 -19.65
C ILE A 40 -25.57 3.27 -19.87
N LEU A 41 -26.78 2.76 -20.12
CA LEU A 41 -27.96 3.59 -20.41
C LEU A 41 -29.06 3.34 -19.38
N ASN A 42 -29.44 4.40 -18.65
CA ASN A 42 -30.55 4.42 -17.69
C ASN A 42 -30.53 3.25 -16.68
N MET A 43 -29.33 2.95 -16.15
CA MET A 43 -29.13 1.83 -15.23
C MET A 43 -29.36 2.23 -13.77
N ASN A 44 -30.14 1.44 -13.04
CA ASN A 44 -30.27 1.56 -11.59
C ASN A 44 -29.37 0.53 -10.92
N ILE A 45 -28.61 0.94 -9.93
CA ILE A 45 -27.71 0.07 -9.17
C ILE A 45 -27.92 0.23 -7.68
N GLU A 46 -27.76 -0.89 -6.97
CA GLU A 46 -27.74 -0.92 -5.51
C GLU A 46 -26.48 -1.65 -5.05
N ILE A 47 -25.65 -0.97 -4.27
CA ILE A 47 -24.36 -1.48 -3.76
C ILE A 47 -24.49 -1.66 -2.26
N PRO A 48 -24.49 -2.91 -1.76
CA PRO A 48 -24.50 -3.20 -0.34
C PRO A 48 -23.28 -2.65 0.38
N LEU A 49 -23.47 -2.20 1.62
CA LEU A 49 -22.43 -1.73 2.52
C LEU A 49 -22.20 -2.72 3.67
N GLU A 50 -21.10 -2.58 4.40
CA GLU A 50 -20.68 -3.47 5.51
C GLU A 50 -20.44 -4.93 5.05
N CYS A 51 -20.14 -5.11 3.77
CA CYS A 51 -19.80 -6.40 3.16
C CYS A 51 -18.85 -6.21 1.97
N LEU A 52 -18.24 -7.31 1.51
CA LEU A 52 -17.46 -7.32 0.27
C LEU A 52 -18.40 -7.42 -0.93
N THR A 53 -18.50 -6.35 -1.71
CA THR A 53 -19.29 -6.31 -2.95
C THR A 53 -18.36 -6.39 -4.15
N LEU A 54 -18.63 -7.33 -5.07
CA LEU A 54 -17.85 -7.51 -6.29
C LEU A 54 -18.66 -7.03 -7.50
N ILE A 55 -18.04 -6.20 -8.33
CA ILE A 55 -18.57 -5.78 -9.64
C ILE A 55 -17.78 -6.51 -10.71
N THR A 56 -18.42 -7.43 -11.40
CA THR A 56 -17.82 -8.29 -12.42
C THR A 56 -18.47 -8.08 -13.79
N GLY A 57 -17.80 -8.51 -14.83
CA GLY A 57 -18.29 -8.45 -16.20
C GLY A 57 -17.13 -8.52 -17.21
N VAL A 58 -17.46 -8.73 -18.48
CA VAL A 58 -16.47 -8.78 -19.57
C VAL A 58 -15.75 -7.45 -19.75
N SER A 59 -14.60 -7.47 -20.42
CA SER A 59 -13.88 -6.24 -20.79
C SER A 59 -14.78 -5.34 -21.63
N GLY A 60 -14.74 -4.02 -21.40
CA GLY A 60 -15.60 -3.06 -22.10
C GLY A 60 -17.06 -2.98 -21.62
N SER A 61 -17.49 -3.79 -20.64
CA SER A 61 -18.88 -3.74 -20.13
C SER A 61 -19.25 -2.48 -19.33
N GLY A 62 -18.30 -1.57 -19.08
CA GLY A 62 -18.55 -0.32 -18.38
C GLY A 62 -18.26 -0.34 -16.87
N LYS A 63 -17.64 -1.42 -16.32
CA LYS A 63 -17.32 -1.51 -14.88
C LYS A 63 -16.55 -0.31 -14.35
N SER A 64 -15.44 0.03 -15.00
CA SER A 64 -14.57 1.15 -14.59
C SER A 64 -15.29 2.50 -14.74
N SER A 65 -16.10 2.69 -15.80
CA SER A 65 -16.91 3.88 -16.00
C SER A 65 -17.94 4.03 -14.89
N LEU A 66 -18.65 2.94 -14.54
CA LEU A 66 -19.63 2.94 -13.46
C LEU A 66 -19.01 3.38 -12.13
N ILE A 67 -17.83 2.85 -11.80
CA ILE A 67 -17.15 3.15 -10.54
C ILE A 67 -16.53 4.55 -10.55
N ARG A 68 -15.74 4.88 -11.59
CA ARG A 68 -14.95 6.11 -11.62
C ARG A 68 -15.76 7.35 -11.99
N GLU A 69 -16.81 7.20 -12.81
CA GLU A 69 -17.56 8.32 -13.37
C GLU A 69 -18.97 8.48 -12.77
N ALA A 70 -19.52 7.48 -12.07
CA ALA A 70 -20.78 7.61 -11.34
C ALA A 70 -20.61 7.44 -9.82
N LEU A 71 -20.19 6.25 -9.37
CA LEU A 71 -20.13 5.94 -7.94
C LEU A 71 -19.18 6.83 -7.16
N LYS A 72 -17.91 6.91 -7.59
CA LYS A 72 -16.89 7.72 -6.91
C LYS A 72 -17.28 9.19 -6.82
N PRO A 73 -17.67 9.87 -7.91
CA PRO A 73 -18.09 11.28 -7.84
C PRO A 73 -19.32 11.49 -6.96
N SER A 74 -20.29 10.56 -6.93
CA SER A 74 -21.49 10.66 -6.07
C SER A 74 -21.11 10.61 -4.59
N LEU A 75 -20.16 9.75 -4.24
CA LEU A 75 -19.62 9.65 -2.88
C LEU A 75 -18.77 10.86 -2.51
N GLU A 76 -17.88 11.32 -3.38
CA GLU A 76 -17.05 12.51 -3.15
C GLU A 76 -17.92 13.77 -2.96
N GLN A 77 -18.98 13.91 -3.73
CA GLN A 77 -19.93 15.00 -3.54
C GLN A 77 -20.55 14.94 -2.15
N ARG A 78 -20.92 13.76 -1.68
CA ARG A 78 -21.55 13.57 -0.38
C ARG A 78 -20.61 13.84 0.80
N PHE A 79 -19.37 13.39 0.72
CA PHE A 79 -18.39 13.52 1.82
C PHE A 79 -17.66 14.87 1.84
N ASN A 80 -17.33 15.41 0.67
CA ASN A 80 -16.46 16.57 0.53
C ASN A 80 -17.19 17.84 0.07
N GLY A 81 -18.50 17.74 -0.25
CA GLY A 81 -19.28 18.85 -0.79
C GLY A 81 -18.89 19.27 -2.23
N TYR A 82 -18.03 18.52 -2.89
CA TYR A 82 -17.62 18.82 -4.26
C TYR A 82 -18.77 18.56 -5.23
N THR A 83 -19.20 19.61 -5.92
CA THR A 83 -20.14 19.47 -7.03
C THR A 83 -19.37 19.05 -8.28
N ALA A 84 -19.52 17.80 -8.68
CA ALA A 84 -19.03 17.35 -9.98
C ALA A 84 -19.68 18.21 -11.07
N THR A 85 -18.88 18.72 -12.02
CA THR A 85 -19.35 19.56 -13.13
C THR A 85 -20.34 18.83 -14.04
N LYS A 86 -20.35 17.49 -14.02
CA LYS A 86 -21.28 16.65 -14.78
C LYS A 86 -21.75 15.48 -13.89
N ARG A 87 -23.06 15.39 -13.68
CA ARG A 87 -23.68 14.24 -13.02
C ARG A 87 -24.04 13.22 -14.10
N ASN A 88 -23.55 12.00 -13.91
CA ASN A 88 -23.83 10.88 -14.80
C ASN A 88 -24.92 9.93 -14.23
N TYR A 89 -25.75 10.45 -13.33
CA TYR A 89 -26.88 9.78 -12.71
C TYR A 89 -27.98 10.80 -12.39
N GLN A 90 -29.25 10.33 -12.30
CA GLN A 90 -30.39 11.20 -11.98
C GLN A 90 -30.52 11.42 -10.48
N GLU A 91 -30.55 10.35 -9.71
CA GLU A 91 -30.68 10.39 -8.25
C GLU A 91 -29.63 9.51 -7.56
N SER A 92 -29.25 9.92 -6.35
CA SER A 92 -28.37 9.13 -5.49
C SER A 92 -28.90 9.09 -4.06
N HIS A 93 -29.11 7.89 -3.55
CA HIS A 93 -29.53 7.65 -2.17
C HIS A 93 -28.36 7.03 -1.39
N ILE A 94 -27.68 7.85 -0.63
CA ILE A 94 -26.49 7.45 0.12
C ILE A 94 -26.72 7.80 1.58
N ASN A 95 -26.99 6.81 2.41
CA ASN A 95 -27.04 7.00 3.86
C ASN A 95 -25.61 6.94 4.43
N THR A 96 -24.97 8.09 4.49
CA THR A 96 -23.57 8.23 4.87
C THR A 96 -23.34 8.63 6.33
N ASN A 97 -24.39 8.76 7.13
CA ASN A 97 -24.25 9.26 8.51
C ASN A 97 -23.30 8.41 9.40
N LYS A 98 -22.96 7.22 8.95
CA LYS A 98 -22.03 6.29 9.64
C LYS A 98 -20.62 6.28 9.07
N TYR A 99 -20.37 6.90 7.91
CA TYR A 99 -19.08 6.84 7.20
C TYR A 99 -18.44 8.21 7.18
N SER A 100 -17.12 8.27 7.38
CA SER A 100 -16.36 9.53 7.41
C SER A 100 -15.78 9.90 6.05
N LYS A 101 -15.41 8.90 5.23
CA LYS A 101 -14.74 9.11 3.95
C LYS A 101 -14.80 7.91 3.03
N ILE A 102 -14.36 8.14 1.80
CA ILE A 102 -14.09 7.09 0.81
C ILE A 102 -12.57 7.00 0.56
N GLU A 103 -12.10 5.81 0.29
CA GLU A 103 -10.72 5.56 -0.14
C GLU A 103 -10.73 4.73 -1.42
N PHE A 104 -10.17 5.32 -2.47
CA PHE A 104 -10.02 4.65 -3.76
C PHE A 104 -8.59 4.08 -3.88
N ILE A 105 -8.48 2.77 -3.83
CA ILE A 105 -7.22 2.06 -3.84
C ILE A 105 -6.98 1.49 -5.24
N ASP A 106 -6.19 2.21 -6.00
CA ASP A 106 -5.79 1.89 -7.37
C ASP A 106 -4.33 1.36 -7.42
N GLN A 107 -3.90 1.03 -8.63
CA GLN A 107 -2.55 0.53 -8.92
C GLN A 107 -1.52 1.65 -9.19
N ASN A 108 -1.88 2.92 -8.97
CA ASN A 108 -0.92 4.02 -9.09
C ASN A 108 0.20 3.89 -8.05
N PRO A 109 1.42 4.37 -8.35
CA PRO A 109 2.53 4.36 -7.40
C PRO A 109 2.17 4.99 -6.04
N ILE A 110 2.81 4.51 -4.97
CA ILE A 110 2.63 5.04 -3.59
C ILE A 110 3.25 6.43 -3.38
N GLY A 111 3.96 6.94 -4.37
CA GLY A 111 4.55 8.28 -4.39
C GLY A 111 5.22 8.56 -5.71
N LYS A 112 5.46 9.84 -5.98
CA LYS A 112 6.08 10.30 -7.25
C LYS A 112 7.61 10.32 -7.20
N SER A 113 8.20 10.28 -6.00
CA SER A 113 9.65 10.33 -5.79
C SER A 113 10.24 8.94 -5.69
N SER A 114 11.43 8.73 -6.25
CA SER A 114 12.27 7.53 -6.06
C SER A 114 12.57 7.22 -4.58
N ARG A 115 12.47 8.22 -3.70
CA ARG A 115 12.60 8.09 -2.24
C ARG A 115 11.36 7.57 -1.55
N SER A 116 10.20 7.51 -2.23
CA SER A 116 9.01 6.88 -1.69
C SER A 116 9.21 5.37 -1.64
N ASN A 117 8.93 4.75 -0.51
CA ASN A 117 9.12 3.32 -0.28
C ASN A 117 8.11 2.76 0.72
N PRO A 118 7.96 1.43 0.85
CA PRO A 118 6.98 0.80 1.72
C PRO A 118 7.05 1.29 3.17
N ILE A 119 8.25 1.35 3.77
CA ILE A 119 8.42 1.65 5.18
C ILE A 119 8.04 3.10 5.53
N THR A 120 8.27 4.05 4.60
CA THR A 120 7.84 5.45 4.80
C THR A 120 6.34 5.59 4.61
N TYR A 121 5.75 4.87 3.67
CA TYR A 121 4.31 4.95 3.39
C TYR A 121 3.46 4.46 4.58
N ILE A 122 3.86 3.36 5.22
CA ILE A 122 3.19 2.84 6.43
C ILE A 122 3.59 3.58 7.71
N LYS A 123 4.44 4.61 7.62
CA LYS A 123 4.92 5.43 8.75
C LYS A 123 5.68 4.63 9.84
N ALA A 124 6.31 3.53 9.47
CA ALA A 124 7.17 2.77 10.39
C ALA A 124 8.61 3.32 10.43
N TYR A 125 9.03 4.09 9.42
CA TYR A 125 10.38 4.62 9.34
C TYR A 125 10.72 5.60 10.48
N ASP A 126 9.75 6.30 11.01
CA ASP A 126 9.95 7.25 12.12
C ASP A 126 10.43 6.54 13.39
N GLU A 127 9.89 5.36 13.70
CA GLU A 127 10.34 4.54 14.84
C GLU A 127 11.76 4.02 14.60
N ILE A 128 12.08 3.60 13.37
CA ILE A 128 13.44 3.15 13.03
C ILE A 128 14.44 4.30 13.19
N ARG A 129 14.13 5.49 12.70
CA ARG A 129 14.99 6.68 12.88
C ARG A 129 15.19 7.02 14.36
N SER A 130 14.15 6.90 15.17
CA SER A 130 14.21 7.12 16.61
C SER A 130 15.09 6.07 17.28
N LEU A 131 15.00 4.80 16.88
CA LEU A 131 15.84 3.71 17.36
C LEU A 131 17.33 3.98 17.09
N PHE A 132 17.68 4.41 15.88
CA PHE A 132 19.08 4.74 15.55
C PHE A 132 19.60 5.97 16.29
N SER A 133 18.77 7.01 16.44
CA SER A 133 19.15 8.20 17.21
C SER A 133 19.37 7.92 18.70
N SER A 134 18.76 6.85 19.23
CA SER A 134 18.93 6.43 20.63
C SER A 134 20.25 5.69 20.91
N GLN A 135 20.98 5.26 19.89
CA GLN A 135 22.21 4.50 20.03
C GLN A 135 23.32 5.34 20.71
N LYS A 136 24.21 4.68 21.44
CA LYS A 136 25.28 5.36 22.19
C LYS A 136 26.14 6.27 21.32
N LEU A 137 26.54 5.79 20.14
CA LEU A 137 27.36 6.55 19.20
C LEU A 137 26.59 7.75 18.62
N SER A 138 25.29 7.62 18.34
CA SER A 138 24.44 8.74 17.92
C SER A 138 24.39 9.84 18.98
N LYS A 139 24.19 9.44 20.24
CA LYS A 139 24.13 10.39 21.36
C LYS A 139 25.47 11.12 21.56
N SER A 140 26.62 10.43 21.42
CA SER A 140 27.93 11.05 21.56
C SER A 140 28.25 12.05 20.43
N ARG A 141 27.65 11.87 19.24
CA ARG A 141 27.80 12.76 18.07
C ARG A 141 26.65 13.77 17.93
N ASP A 142 25.70 13.82 18.87
CA ASP A 142 24.45 14.62 18.81
C ASP A 142 23.62 14.39 17.54
N TYR A 143 23.61 13.15 17.02
CA TYR A 143 22.81 12.79 15.87
C TYR A 143 21.35 12.54 16.25
N LYS A 144 20.48 13.46 15.87
CA LYS A 144 19.02 13.35 16.05
C LYS A 144 18.40 12.48 14.95
N SER A 145 17.12 12.10 15.12
CA SER A 145 16.41 11.25 14.16
C SER A 145 16.39 11.78 12.72
N GLY A 146 16.59 13.09 12.52
CA GLY A 146 16.73 13.73 11.20
C GLY A 146 17.97 13.25 10.42
N PHE A 147 19.08 12.95 11.10
CA PHE A 147 20.29 12.44 10.46
C PHE A 147 20.11 11.06 9.80
N PHE A 148 19.15 10.29 10.28
CA PHE A 148 18.77 8.98 9.74
C PHE A 148 17.65 9.07 8.70
N SER A 149 17.42 10.26 8.12
CA SER A 149 16.44 10.48 7.07
C SER A 149 17.14 10.68 5.73
N PHE A 150 16.77 9.91 4.72
CA PHE A 150 17.22 10.15 3.34
C PHE A 150 16.44 11.29 2.64
N ASN A 151 15.47 11.91 3.31
CA ASN A 151 14.68 13.03 2.78
C ASN A 151 15.16 14.41 3.28
N VAL A 152 15.96 14.45 4.32
CA VAL A 152 16.41 15.70 4.98
C VAL A 152 17.92 15.79 4.94
N ASP A 153 18.45 16.99 4.82
CA ASP A 153 19.89 17.23 4.86
C ASP A 153 20.48 16.89 6.23
N GLY A 154 21.74 16.53 6.25
CA GLY A 154 22.49 16.15 7.44
C GLY A 154 23.18 14.82 7.24
N GLY A 155 22.45 13.71 7.33
CA GLY A 155 23.04 12.37 7.23
C GLY A 155 22.91 11.71 5.86
N ARG A 156 22.07 12.22 4.96
CA ARG A 156 21.92 11.66 3.61
C ARG A 156 23.17 11.97 2.75
N CYS A 157 23.45 11.13 1.77
CA CYS A 157 24.48 11.37 0.77
C CYS A 157 24.20 12.69 0.03
N ASP A 158 25.19 13.55 -0.05
CA ASP A 158 25.06 14.88 -0.68
C ASP A 158 24.95 14.78 -2.20
N ASN A 159 25.61 13.79 -2.82
CA ASN A 159 25.62 13.58 -4.27
C ASN A 159 24.23 13.15 -4.78
N CYS A 160 23.70 12.00 -4.32
CA CYS A 160 22.40 11.51 -4.75
C CYS A 160 21.23 12.07 -3.92
N LYS A 161 21.47 12.93 -2.94
CA LYS A 161 20.46 13.51 -2.04
C LYS A 161 19.55 12.46 -1.38
N GLY A 162 20.11 11.29 -1.08
CA GLY A 162 19.42 10.19 -0.42
C GLY A 162 18.63 9.26 -1.34
N GLU A 163 18.74 9.37 -2.65
CA GLU A 163 18.10 8.46 -3.60
C GLU A 163 18.82 7.12 -3.74
N GLY A 164 20.13 7.11 -3.51
CA GLY A 164 20.99 5.94 -3.73
C GLY A 164 21.43 5.78 -5.17
N GLU A 165 20.76 6.47 -6.09
CA GLU A 165 20.97 6.43 -7.53
C GLU A 165 21.12 7.84 -8.08
N THR A 166 21.77 7.98 -9.22
CA THR A 166 21.85 9.20 -10.03
C THR A 166 21.14 8.94 -11.34
N THR A 167 20.29 9.88 -11.74
CA THR A 167 19.55 9.78 -13.00
C THR A 167 20.30 10.55 -14.08
N VAL A 168 20.58 9.86 -15.19
CA VAL A 168 21.11 10.49 -16.41
C VAL A 168 19.94 10.66 -17.37
N GLU A 169 19.52 11.92 -17.53
CA GLU A 169 18.42 12.25 -18.46
C GLU A 169 18.90 12.08 -19.91
N MET A 170 18.10 11.36 -20.70
CA MET A 170 18.38 11.09 -22.10
C MET A 170 17.33 11.77 -22.98
N GLN A 171 17.75 12.65 -23.89
CA GLN A 171 16.83 13.46 -24.73
C GLN A 171 15.84 12.65 -25.58
N PHE A 172 16.19 11.44 -25.99
CA PHE A 172 15.39 10.62 -26.91
C PHE A 172 15.16 9.17 -26.44
N MET A 173 15.59 8.82 -25.23
CA MET A 173 15.46 7.49 -24.65
C MET A 173 14.99 7.61 -23.20
N ALA A 174 14.60 6.49 -22.60
CA ALA A 174 14.30 6.46 -21.19
C ALA A 174 15.53 6.83 -20.34
N ASP A 175 15.30 7.56 -19.27
CA ASP A 175 16.35 7.93 -18.32
C ASP A 175 17.09 6.71 -17.79
N VAL A 176 18.40 6.82 -17.62
CA VAL A 176 19.23 5.75 -17.07
C VAL A 176 19.50 6.03 -15.59
N HIS A 177 19.16 5.06 -14.76
CA HIS A 177 19.44 5.10 -13.32
C HIS A 177 20.73 4.33 -13.03
N LEU A 178 21.72 5.01 -12.49
CA LEU A 178 23.00 4.45 -12.10
C LEU A 178 23.15 4.50 -10.57
N LEU A 179 23.79 3.50 -9.99
CA LEU A 179 24.14 3.57 -8.58
C LEU A 179 25.01 4.80 -8.31
N CYS A 180 24.73 5.50 -7.23
CA CYS A 180 25.52 6.67 -6.82
C CYS A 180 26.97 6.25 -6.51
N ASP A 181 27.95 6.85 -7.19
CA ASP A 181 29.36 6.52 -7.04
C ASP A 181 29.91 6.79 -5.63
N GLU A 182 29.34 7.77 -4.93
CA GLU A 182 29.75 8.15 -3.58
C GLU A 182 29.21 7.17 -2.52
N CYS A 183 27.90 7.02 -2.43
CA CYS A 183 27.30 6.17 -1.39
C CYS A 183 27.06 4.72 -1.84
N LYS A 184 27.33 4.37 -3.10
CA LYS A 184 27.16 3.01 -3.65
C LYS A 184 25.78 2.38 -3.38
N GLY A 185 24.74 3.20 -3.44
CA GLY A 185 23.37 2.78 -3.18
C GLY A 185 22.92 2.90 -1.73
N ASN A 186 23.80 3.15 -0.78
CA ASN A 186 23.49 3.18 0.67
C ASN A 186 22.67 4.39 1.12
N ARG A 187 22.54 5.44 0.29
CA ARG A 187 21.72 6.65 0.54
C ARG A 187 22.25 7.60 1.62
N PHE A 188 23.15 7.16 2.48
CA PHE A 188 23.67 7.91 3.63
C PHE A 188 25.16 8.13 3.52
N LYS A 189 25.68 9.10 4.30
CA LYS A 189 27.10 9.32 4.51
C LYS A 189 27.71 8.20 5.34
N ASP A 190 28.98 7.91 5.14
CA ASP A 190 29.68 6.81 5.84
C ASP A 190 29.64 6.96 7.36
N GLU A 191 29.75 8.20 7.88
CA GLU A 191 29.65 8.50 9.32
C GLU A 191 28.29 8.09 9.94
N ILE A 192 27.21 8.07 9.16
CA ILE A 192 25.90 7.61 9.59
C ILE A 192 25.81 6.08 9.56
N LEU A 193 26.48 5.47 8.55
CA LEU A 193 26.52 4.01 8.42
C LEU A 193 27.39 3.33 9.50
N GLU A 194 28.28 4.08 10.19
CA GLU A 194 29.00 3.58 11.37
C GLU A 194 28.05 3.26 12.54
N ILE A 195 26.87 3.89 12.59
CA ILE A 195 25.92 3.68 13.66
C ILE A 195 25.12 2.41 13.39
N LYS A 196 25.20 1.48 14.33
CA LYS A 196 24.59 0.16 14.23
C LYS A 196 23.63 -0.13 15.37
N PHE A 197 22.57 -0.84 15.04
CA PHE A 197 21.68 -1.51 15.96
C PHE A 197 21.78 -3.02 15.70
N CYS A 198 22.24 -3.80 16.68
CA CYS A 198 22.42 -5.26 16.52
C CYS A 198 23.18 -5.62 15.23
N ASP A 199 24.35 -5.02 15.03
CA ASP A 199 25.27 -5.20 13.91
C ASP A 199 24.78 -4.71 12.54
N LYS A 200 23.57 -4.14 12.45
CA LYS A 200 23.02 -3.57 11.21
C LYS A 200 22.98 -2.05 11.25
N ASN A 201 23.46 -1.40 10.21
CA ASN A 201 23.29 0.05 10.00
C ASN A 201 21.91 0.36 9.38
N ILE A 202 21.59 1.65 9.21
CA ILE A 202 20.28 2.08 8.69
C ILE A 202 20.03 1.61 7.25
N SER A 203 21.06 1.52 6.40
CA SER A 203 20.95 1.01 5.04
C SER A 203 20.68 -0.49 5.02
N ASP A 204 21.38 -1.25 5.89
CA ASP A 204 21.15 -2.70 6.04
C ASP A 204 19.69 -2.99 6.43
N ILE A 205 19.11 -2.14 7.30
CA ILE A 205 17.69 -2.28 7.68
C ILE A 205 16.75 -2.01 6.51
N LEU A 206 17.04 -1.00 5.70
CA LEU A 206 16.23 -0.69 4.51
C LEU A 206 16.30 -1.79 3.45
N ASP A 207 17.40 -2.54 3.41
CA ASP A 207 17.61 -3.67 2.49
C ASP A 207 16.94 -4.98 2.94
N LEU A 208 16.53 -5.08 4.20
CA LEU A 208 15.76 -6.24 4.66
C LEU A 208 14.42 -6.33 3.93
N THR A 209 14.04 -7.55 3.59
CA THR A 209 12.64 -7.85 3.25
C THR A 209 11.74 -7.66 4.46
N VAL A 210 10.44 -7.54 4.24
CA VAL A 210 9.45 -7.43 5.33
C VAL A 210 9.55 -8.63 6.28
N ASP A 211 9.68 -9.87 5.76
CA ASP A 211 9.79 -11.09 6.56
C ASP A 211 11.08 -11.12 7.40
N GLU A 212 12.21 -10.72 6.80
CA GLU A 212 13.49 -10.61 7.51
C GLU A 212 13.45 -9.53 8.58
N ALA A 213 12.84 -8.39 8.28
CA ALA A 213 12.70 -7.27 9.22
C ALA A 213 11.83 -7.65 10.43
N LEU A 214 10.69 -8.30 10.20
CA LEU A 214 9.84 -8.79 11.29
C LEU A 214 10.61 -9.77 12.19
N THR A 215 11.35 -10.71 11.60
CA THR A 215 12.18 -11.64 12.35
C THR A 215 13.27 -10.92 13.15
N PHE A 216 13.96 -9.96 12.53
CA PHE A 216 15.02 -9.18 13.15
C PHE A 216 14.52 -8.35 14.32
N PHE A 217 13.44 -7.59 14.14
CA PHE A 217 12.90 -6.73 15.19
C PHE A 217 12.24 -7.53 16.32
N THR A 218 11.61 -8.67 16.03
CA THR A 218 11.09 -9.58 17.09
C THR A 218 12.21 -10.10 17.96
N LYS A 219 13.31 -10.56 17.36
CA LYS A 219 14.48 -11.07 18.09
C LYS A 219 15.10 -10.01 19.01
N ASN A 220 15.03 -8.75 18.63
CA ASN A 220 15.65 -7.63 19.33
C ASN A 220 14.65 -6.81 20.19
N GLY A 221 13.42 -7.28 20.39
CA GLY A 221 12.45 -6.69 21.29
C GLY A 221 11.77 -5.40 20.80
N GLU A 222 11.85 -5.09 19.51
CA GLU A 222 11.29 -3.87 18.92
C GLU A 222 9.83 -4.07 18.46
N GLU A 223 8.94 -4.38 19.40
CA GLU A 223 7.52 -4.68 19.11
C GLU A 223 6.76 -3.54 18.44
N ARG A 224 7.11 -2.27 18.73
CA ARG A 224 6.45 -1.10 18.12
C ARG A 224 6.70 -1.04 16.61
N ILE A 225 7.93 -1.34 16.18
CA ILE A 225 8.32 -1.39 14.78
C ILE A 225 7.61 -2.56 14.11
N ASN A 226 7.60 -3.73 14.75
CA ASN A 226 6.91 -4.92 14.25
C ASN A 226 5.43 -4.68 14.00
N LYS A 227 4.70 -4.10 14.96
CA LYS A 227 3.27 -3.78 14.79
C LYS A 227 2.99 -2.92 13.56
N LYS A 228 3.91 -2.00 13.23
CA LYS A 228 3.76 -1.14 12.04
C LYS A 228 4.11 -1.85 10.75
N ILE A 229 5.04 -2.82 10.76
CA ILE A 229 5.49 -3.56 9.57
C ILE A 229 4.56 -4.75 9.28
N GLN A 230 3.98 -5.38 10.32
CA GLN A 230 3.14 -6.58 10.20
C GLN A 230 2.05 -6.48 9.10
N PRO A 231 1.32 -5.36 8.93
CA PRO A 231 0.34 -5.22 7.87
C PRO A 231 0.88 -5.45 6.46
N LEU A 232 2.16 -5.19 6.19
CA LEU A 232 2.77 -5.50 4.90
C LEU A 232 2.88 -7.02 4.66
N GLN A 233 3.18 -7.80 5.70
CA GLN A 233 3.20 -9.26 5.62
C GLN A 233 1.79 -9.80 5.44
N ASP A 234 0.81 -9.24 6.15
CA ASP A 234 -0.60 -9.67 6.12
C ASP A 234 -1.22 -9.52 4.72
N VAL A 235 -0.79 -8.52 3.94
CA VAL A 235 -1.21 -8.34 2.54
C VAL A 235 -0.35 -9.12 1.53
N GLY A 236 0.56 -9.99 1.99
CA GLY A 236 1.38 -10.84 1.14
C GLY A 236 2.61 -10.17 0.53
N LEU A 237 3.15 -9.12 1.17
CA LEU A 237 4.36 -8.40 0.73
C LEU A 237 5.61 -8.77 1.54
N GLY A 238 5.66 -9.97 2.12
CA GLY A 238 6.78 -10.44 2.93
C GLY A 238 8.14 -10.40 2.22
N TYR A 239 8.15 -10.56 0.91
CA TYR A 239 9.34 -10.57 0.05
C TYR A 239 9.85 -9.18 -0.36
N VAL A 240 9.05 -8.13 -0.19
CA VAL A 240 9.41 -6.76 -0.61
C VAL A 240 10.39 -6.16 0.38
N LYS A 241 11.44 -5.48 -0.11
CA LYS A 241 12.38 -4.76 0.75
C LYS A 241 11.74 -3.53 1.38
N LEU A 242 12.07 -3.22 2.64
CA LEU A 242 11.54 -2.06 3.35
C LEU A 242 11.81 -0.74 2.64
N GLY A 243 13.03 -0.58 2.11
CA GLY A 243 13.50 0.61 1.39
C GLY A 243 13.32 0.55 -0.13
N GLN A 244 12.58 -0.42 -0.67
CA GLN A 244 12.38 -0.55 -2.12
C GLN A 244 11.72 0.70 -2.71
N SER A 245 12.30 1.27 -3.76
CA SER A 245 11.76 2.46 -4.42
C SER A 245 10.36 2.19 -5.01
N SER A 246 9.48 3.17 -4.88
CA SER A 246 8.13 3.10 -5.46
C SER A 246 8.12 2.92 -6.97
N SER A 247 9.17 3.37 -7.67
CA SER A 247 9.33 3.22 -9.13
C SER A 247 9.58 1.77 -9.56
N THR A 248 10.10 0.93 -8.66
CA THR A 248 10.39 -0.49 -8.93
C THR A 248 9.28 -1.44 -8.46
N LEU A 249 8.25 -0.90 -7.81
CA LEU A 249 7.09 -1.67 -7.37
C LEU A 249 6.11 -1.88 -8.54
N SER A 250 5.57 -3.07 -8.65
CA SER A 250 4.43 -3.32 -9.53
C SER A 250 3.17 -2.59 -9.03
N GLY A 251 2.21 -2.33 -9.93
CA GLY A 251 0.94 -1.70 -9.55
C GLY A 251 0.20 -2.47 -8.46
N GLY A 252 0.23 -3.81 -8.49
CA GLY A 252 -0.38 -4.64 -7.46
C GLY A 252 0.33 -4.55 -6.11
N GLU A 253 1.67 -4.42 -6.08
CA GLU A 253 2.43 -4.18 -4.84
C GLU A 253 2.11 -2.81 -4.25
N ALA A 254 2.09 -1.77 -5.08
CA ALA A 254 1.71 -0.42 -4.66
C ALA A 254 0.30 -0.40 -4.06
N GLN A 255 -0.65 -1.08 -4.68
CA GLN A 255 -2.02 -1.21 -4.19
C GLN A 255 -2.09 -1.90 -2.83
N ARG A 256 -1.34 -3.00 -2.63
CA ARG A 256 -1.29 -3.72 -1.35
C ARG A 256 -0.60 -2.92 -0.25
N ILE A 257 0.43 -2.12 -0.56
CA ILE A 257 1.03 -1.21 0.42
C ILE A 257 0.01 -0.15 0.88
N LYS A 258 -0.80 0.39 -0.05
CA LYS A 258 -1.91 1.28 0.32
C LYS A 258 -2.89 0.59 1.27
N LEU A 259 -3.30 -0.64 0.96
CA LEU A 259 -4.17 -1.44 1.82
C LEU A 259 -3.55 -1.66 3.22
N ALA A 260 -2.28 -2.07 3.29
CA ALA A 260 -1.57 -2.29 4.54
C ALA A 260 -1.58 -1.06 5.45
N SER A 261 -1.51 0.14 4.87
CA SER A 261 -1.54 1.39 5.65
C SER A 261 -2.86 1.63 6.38
N PHE A 262 -3.95 1.00 5.96
CA PHE A 262 -5.25 1.07 6.64
C PHE A 262 -5.41 -0.02 7.70
N LEU A 263 -4.90 -1.23 7.45
CA LEU A 263 -4.91 -2.32 8.44
C LEU A 263 -4.17 -1.94 9.72
N GLY A 264 -3.05 -1.22 9.61
CA GLY A 264 -2.30 -0.74 10.77
C GLY A 264 -2.99 0.38 11.59
N LYS A 265 -4.12 0.92 11.11
CA LYS A 265 -4.86 2.02 11.78
C LYS A 265 -6.18 1.57 12.39
N ALA A 266 -6.43 0.29 12.53
CA ALA A 266 -7.70 -0.29 12.98
C ALA A 266 -8.20 0.19 14.37
N GLU A 267 -7.42 0.98 15.10
CA GLU A 267 -7.83 1.61 16.37
C GLU A 267 -8.67 2.89 16.18
N ASN A 268 -8.80 3.41 14.95
CA ASN A 268 -9.62 4.60 14.70
C ASN A 268 -11.07 4.17 14.37
N SER A 269 -12.02 4.70 15.13
CA SER A 269 -13.48 4.49 15.01
C SER A 269 -14.10 4.99 13.70
N GLU A 270 -13.32 5.42 12.74
CA GLU A 270 -13.80 5.96 11.46
C GLU A 270 -14.22 4.84 10.52
N LYS A 271 -15.50 4.84 10.13
CA LYS A 271 -15.99 3.94 9.08
C LYS A 271 -15.67 4.50 7.70
N ILE A 272 -14.93 3.74 6.91
CA ILE A 272 -14.43 4.11 5.58
C ILE A 272 -15.08 3.22 4.53
N ILE A 273 -15.48 3.79 3.40
CA ILE A 273 -15.88 3.02 2.22
C ILE A 273 -14.63 2.84 1.35
N PHE A 274 -14.21 1.59 1.16
CA PHE A 274 -13.10 1.25 0.30
C PHE A 274 -13.59 0.85 -1.09
N ILE A 275 -12.93 1.35 -2.12
CA ILE A 275 -13.14 0.95 -3.51
C ILE A 275 -11.80 0.46 -4.05
N PHE A 276 -11.74 -0.81 -4.46
CA PHE A 276 -10.53 -1.43 -5.03
C PHE A 276 -10.71 -1.64 -6.54
N ASP A 277 -9.71 -1.25 -7.30
CA ASP A 277 -9.67 -1.47 -8.74
C ASP A 277 -8.78 -2.68 -9.06
N GLU A 278 -9.39 -3.78 -9.50
CA GLU A 278 -8.74 -5.04 -9.89
C GLU A 278 -7.70 -5.56 -8.86
N PRO A 279 -8.04 -5.73 -7.57
CA PRO A 279 -7.04 -5.98 -6.53
C PRO A 279 -6.36 -7.36 -6.61
N THR A 280 -6.86 -8.26 -7.44
CA THR A 280 -6.30 -9.62 -7.60
C THR A 280 -5.46 -9.79 -8.86
N THR A 281 -5.34 -8.76 -9.70
CA THR A 281 -4.59 -8.82 -10.96
C THR A 281 -3.11 -9.12 -10.69
N GLY A 282 -2.59 -10.15 -11.39
CA GLY A 282 -1.20 -10.58 -11.27
C GLY A 282 -0.86 -11.35 -9.98
N LEU A 283 -1.84 -11.70 -9.14
CA LEU A 283 -1.61 -12.43 -7.90
C LEU A 283 -1.67 -13.95 -8.08
N HIS A 284 -0.82 -14.65 -7.34
CA HIS A 284 -0.95 -16.09 -7.14
C HIS A 284 -2.12 -16.39 -6.18
N PHE A 285 -2.75 -17.56 -6.30
CA PHE A 285 -3.87 -17.98 -5.43
C PHE A 285 -3.57 -17.86 -3.93
N HIS A 286 -2.34 -18.13 -3.52
CA HIS A 286 -1.91 -17.98 -2.13
C HIS A 286 -2.01 -16.53 -1.64
N ASP A 287 -1.61 -15.57 -2.48
CA ASP A 287 -1.66 -14.14 -2.15
C ASP A 287 -3.10 -13.61 -2.20
N ILE A 288 -3.93 -14.15 -3.11
CA ILE A 288 -5.37 -13.86 -3.12
C ILE A 288 -6.03 -14.27 -1.79
N ASN A 289 -5.65 -15.42 -1.23
CA ASN A 289 -6.18 -15.85 0.06
C ASN A 289 -5.82 -14.90 1.19
N LYS A 290 -4.56 -14.42 1.24
CA LYS A 290 -4.12 -13.40 2.22
C LYS A 290 -4.88 -12.09 2.04
N LEU A 291 -5.06 -11.65 0.79
CA LEU A 291 -5.80 -10.43 0.47
C LEU A 291 -7.28 -10.51 0.92
N LEU A 292 -7.94 -11.66 0.71
CA LEU A 292 -9.30 -11.89 1.19
C LEU A 292 -9.41 -11.86 2.71
N THR A 293 -8.41 -12.40 3.40
CA THR A 293 -8.31 -12.29 4.87
C THR A 293 -8.22 -10.82 5.30
N SER A 294 -7.36 -10.03 4.65
CA SER A 294 -7.22 -8.60 4.92
C SER A 294 -8.51 -7.81 4.65
N PHE A 295 -9.26 -8.13 3.59
CA PHE A 295 -10.57 -7.53 3.35
C PHE A 295 -11.57 -7.87 4.46
N ASN A 296 -11.56 -9.11 4.95
CA ASN A 296 -12.44 -9.51 6.04
C ASN A 296 -12.12 -8.78 7.35
N GLU A 297 -10.84 -8.47 7.62
CA GLU A 297 -10.45 -7.65 8.78
C GLU A 297 -10.95 -6.20 8.63
N LEU A 298 -10.87 -5.60 7.44
CA LEU A 298 -11.40 -4.24 7.20
C LEU A 298 -12.91 -4.12 7.36
N ILE A 299 -13.66 -5.23 7.17
CA ILE A 299 -15.12 -5.22 7.27
C ILE A 299 -15.60 -5.46 8.72
N LYS A 300 -14.76 -5.99 9.60
CA LYS A 300 -15.07 -6.17 11.03
C LYS A 300 -15.19 -4.84 11.75
#